data_d88149e43b2687b12a199857ed35a45e
#
_entry.id   d88149e43b2687b12a199857ed35a45e
#
_cell.length_a   1.000
_cell.length_b   1.000
_cell.length_c   1.000
_cell.angle_alpha   90.00
_cell.angle_beta   90.00
_cell.angle_gamma   90.00
#
_symmetry.space_group_name_H-M   'P 1'
#
loop_
_entity.id
_entity.type
_entity.pdbx_description
1 polymer ?
#
loop_
_entity_poly.entity_id
_entity_poly.type
_entity_poly.pdbx_seq_one_letter_code
_entity_poly.pdbx_strand_id
1 'polypeptide(L)'
;MQDEGKSRAGNDRNEDYEITQELKLSDKLAVERTVLAADRTMLAAVRTSMAFIGFGFTIFNVLKYFQEHAPMKHLRPETPRNFGLLMLAAGTIPLFVMIIQYRRILKRLGRKESAVSNPNFLMAGATVVLGTVLLITLIWRILFL
;
A
#
# COMPACT_ATOMS: atom_id res chain seq x y z
N MET A 1 -52.23 10.35 -38.56
CA MET A 1 -50.85 10.16 -39.08
C MET A 1 -49.80 11.06 -38.41
N GLN A 2 -50.18 12.03 -37.54
CA GLN A 2 -49.24 12.88 -36.76
C GLN A 2 -48.98 12.40 -35.33
N ASP A 3 -49.73 11.45 -34.80
CA ASP A 3 -49.61 11.00 -33.40
C ASP A 3 -48.59 9.87 -33.17
N GLU A 4 -48.38 9.02 -34.18
CA GLU A 4 -47.38 7.93 -34.11
C GLU A 4 -45.92 8.42 -34.09
N GLY A 5 -45.62 9.54 -34.74
CA GLY A 5 -44.29 10.13 -34.76
C GLY A 5 -43.85 10.71 -33.40
N LYS A 6 -44.82 11.23 -32.63
CA LYS A 6 -44.57 11.82 -31.31
C LYS A 6 -44.39 10.76 -30.23
N SER A 7 -45.06 9.62 -30.36
CA SER A 7 -44.94 8.47 -29.47
C SER A 7 -43.55 7.77 -29.64
N ARG A 8 -43.10 7.61 -30.88
CA ARG A 8 -41.75 7.01 -31.15
C ARG A 8 -40.64 7.89 -30.66
N ALA A 9 -40.67 9.20 -30.91
CA ALA A 9 -39.64 10.15 -30.43
C ALA A 9 -39.59 10.28 -28.90
N GLY A 10 -40.69 9.98 -28.20
CA GLY A 10 -40.73 9.90 -26.74
C GLY A 10 -40.10 8.61 -26.20
N ASN A 11 -40.32 7.50 -26.87
CA ASN A 11 -39.74 6.20 -26.49
C ASN A 11 -38.23 6.16 -26.73
N ASP A 12 -37.77 6.64 -27.89
CA ASP A 12 -36.32 6.71 -28.21
C ASP A 12 -35.55 7.56 -27.18
N ARG A 13 -36.15 8.67 -26.74
CA ARG A 13 -35.53 9.50 -25.68
C ARG A 13 -35.46 8.80 -24.33
N ASN A 14 -36.45 8.04 -23.94
CA ASN A 14 -36.46 7.30 -22.71
C ASN A 14 -35.41 6.16 -22.73
N GLU A 15 -35.32 5.46 -23.86
CA GLU A 15 -34.31 4.43 -24.06
C GLU A 15 -32.88 5.01 -23.99
N ASP A 16 -32.62 6.16 -24.61
CA ASP A 16 -31.34 6.86 -24.53
C ASP A 16 -30.99 7.30 -23.09
N TYR A 17 -31.99 7.75 -22.31
CA TYR A 17 -31.80 8.10 -20.90
C TYR A 17 -31.48 6.87 -20.05
N GLU A 18 -32.15 5.75 -20.24
CA GLU A 18 -31.93 4.51 -19.52
C GLU A 18 -30.55 3.96 -19.84
N ILE A 19 -30.13 3.88 -21.11
CA ILE A 19 -28.81 3.45 -21.54
C ILE A 19 -27.70 4.34 -20.93
N THR A 20 -27.93 5.66 -20.93
CA THR A 20 -26.97 6.61 -20.35
C THR A 20 -26.83 6.43 -18.82
N GLN A 21 -27.93 6.11 -18.14
CA GLN A 21 -27.91 5.84 -16.70
C GLN A 21 -27.21 4.53 -16.37
N GLU A 22 -27.48 3.48 -17.14
CA GLU A 22 -26.81 2.19 -16.98
C GLU A 22 -25.31 2.28 -17.24
N LEU A 23 -24.87 3.01 -18.26
CA LEU A 23 -23.47 3.28 -18.52
C LEU A 23 -22.79 4.02 -17.36
N LYS A 24 -23.44 5.06 -16.83
CA LYS A 24 -22.92 5.79 -15.66
C LYS A 24 -22.85 4.92 -14.41
N LEU A 25 -23.80 4.01 -14.23
CA LEU A 25 -23.80 3.07 -13.10
C LEU A 25 -22.69 2.03 -13.27
N SER A 26 -22.53 1.47 -14.47
CA SER A 26 -21.48 0.50 -14.77
C SER A 26 -20.07 1.10 -14.57
N ASP A 27 -19.85 2.35 -14.98
CA ASP A 27 -18.61 3.08 -14.76
C ASP A 27 -18.33 3.30 -13.27
N LYS A 28 -19.33 3.66 -12.49
CA LYS A 28 -19.20 3.80 -11.03
C LYS A 28 -18.82 2.48 -10.38
N LEU A 29 -19.47 1.39 -10.76
CA LEU A 29 -19.16 0.05 -10.24
C LEU A 29 -17.76 -0.42 -10.65
N ALA A 30 -17.32 -0.10 -11.86
CA ALA A 30 -15.96 -0.40 -12.32
C ALA A 30 -14.91 0.35 -11.50
N VAL A 31 -15.14 1.64 -11.20
CA VAL A 31 -14.30 2.45 -10.32
C VAL A 31 -14.25 1.86 -8.92
N GLU A 32 -15.39 1.50 -8.34
CA GLU A 32 -15.46 0.88 -7.01
C GLU A 32 -14.67 -0.43 -6.94
N ARG A 33 -14.84 -1.31 -7.94
CA ARG A 33 -14.06 -2.55 -8.03
C ARG A 33 -12.55 -2.29 -8.07
N THR A 34 -12.14 -1.27 -8.82
CA THR A 34 -10.72 -0.89 -8.91
C THR A 34 -10.17 -0.38 -7.58
N VAL A 35 -10.95 0.44 -6.85
CA VAL A 35 -10.56 0.93 -5.52
C VAL A 35 -10.45 -0.22 -4.53
N LEU A 36 -11.44 -1.12 -4.49
CA LEU A 36 -11.41 -2.30 -3.61
C LEU A 36 -10.24 -3.24 -3.92
N ALA A 37 -9.91 -3.41 -5.19
CA ALA A 37 -8.73 -4.19 -5.59
C ALA A 37 -7.42 -3.52 -5.13
N ALA A 38 -7.31 -2.20 -5.25
CA ALA A 38 -6.17 -1.43 -4.77
C ALA A 38 -6.03 -1.51 -3.24
N ASP A 39 -7.15 -1.45 -2.49
CA ASP A 39 -7.17 -1.60 -1.04
C ASP A 39 -6.66 -2.99 -0.60
N ARG A 40 -7.11 -4.05 -1.26
CA ARG A 40 -6.61 -5.41 -0.98
C ARG A 40 -5.11 -5.54 -1.22
N THR A 41 -4.62 -4.98 -2.31
CA THR A 41 -3.18 -5.00 -2.65
C THR A 41 -2.38 -4.21 -1.61
N MET A 42 -2.90 -3.08 -1.16
CA MET A 42 -2.28 -2.26 -0.13
C MET A 42 -2.20 -3.00 1.22
N LEU A 43 -3.28 -3.68 1.63
CA LEU A 43 -3.28 -4.50 2.85
C LEU A 43 -2.29 -5.67 2.76
N ALA A 44 -2.17 -6.31 1.60
CA ALA A 44 -1.18 -7.35 1.38
C ALA A 44 0.25 -6.80 1.51
N ALA A 45 0.52 -5.63 0.94
CA ALA A 45 1.81 -4.95 1.06
C ALA A 45 2.14 -4.58 2.51
N VAL A 46 1.16 -4.07 3.29
CA VAL A 46 1.33 -3.78 4.72
C VAL A 46 1.72 -5.03 5.50
N ARG A 47 0.99 -6.14 5.30
CA ARG A 47 1.30 -7.42 5.98
C ARG A 47 2.71 -7.90 5.67
N THR A 48 3.09 -7.89 4.42
CA THR A 48 4.43 -8.31 3.97
C THR A 48 5.51 -7.42 4.56
N SER A 49 5.30 -6.11 4.56
CA SER A 49 6.25 -5.15 5.12
C SER A 49 6.41 -5.30 6.64
N MET A 50 5.31 -5.50 7.37
CA MET A 50 5.36 -5.77 8.81
C MET A 50 6.13 -7.06 9.11
N ALA A 51 5.95 -8.11 8.30
CA ALA A 51 6.69 -9.36 8.44
C ALA A 51 8.20 -9.14 8.23
N PHE A 52 8.61 -8.41 7.18
CA PHE A 52 10.02 -8.10 6.93
C PHE A 52 10.64 -7.23 8.03
N ILE A 53 9.93 -6.22 8.51
CA ILE A 53 10.39 -5.34 9.59
C ILE A 53 10.55 -6.15 10.88
N GLY A 54 9.55 -6.94 11.28
CA GLY A 54 9.57 -7.76 12.49
C GLY A 54 10.65 -8.84 12.44
N PHE A 55 10.74 -9.54 11.30
CA PHE A 55 11.74 -10.58 11.11
C PHE A 55 13.16 -10.00 11.07
N GLY A 56 13.35 -8.88 10.39
CA GLY A 56 14.63 -8.18 10.34
C GLY A 56 15.12 -7.74 11.72
N PHE A 57 14.21 -7.18 12.52
CA PHE A 57 14.53 -6.79 13.90
C PHE A 57 14.86 -8.00 14.78
N THR A 58 14.10 -9.09 14.66
CA THR A 58 14.33 -10.32 15.42
C THR A 58 15.68 -10.95 15.08
N ILE A 59 15.98 -11.11 13.79
CA ILE A 59 17.27 -11.66 13.34
C ILE A 59 18.43 -10.79 13.79
N PHE A 60 18.31 -9.46 13.68
CA PHE A 60 19.34 -8.55 14.16
C PHE A 60 19.67 -8.80 15.65
N ASN A 61 18.64 -8.87 16.49
CA ASN A 61 18.84 -9.11 17.93
C ASN A 61 19.41 -10.49 18.23
N VAL A 62 18.92 -11.53 17.54
CA VAL A 62 19.40 -12.91 17.71
C VAL A 62 20.88 -13.04 17.30
N LEU A 63 21.25 -12.51 16.14
CA LEU A 63 22.64 -12.55 15.67
C LEU A 63 23.57 -11.74 16.58
N LYS A 64 23.08 -10.60 17.09
CA LYS A 64 23.85 -9.80 18.06
C LYS A 64 24.05 -10.56 19.37
N TYR A 65 23.02 -11.21 19.89
CA TYR A 65 23.11 -12.04 21.09
C TYR A 65 24.14 -13.17 20.95
N PHE A 66 24.14 -13.85 19.79
CA PHE A 66 25.14 -14.90 19.52
C PHE A 66 26.57 -14.35 19.42
N GLN A 67 26.77 -13.15 18.90
CA GLN A 67 28.08 -12.52 18.86
C GLN A 67 28.61 -12.21 20.27
N GLU A 68 27.72 -11.82 21.18
CA GLU A 68 28.10 -11.45 22.55
C GLU A 68 28.36 -12.68 23.45
N HIS A 69 27.59 -13.77 23.25
CA HIS A 69 27.60 -14.92 24.19
C HIS A 69 28.23 -16.19 23.61
N ALA A 70 28.26 -16.35 22.30
CA ALA A 70 28.93 -17.47 21.65
C ALA A 70 30.01 -16.93 20.71
N PRO A 71 31.30 -17.10 20.97
CA PRO A 71 32.34 -16.62 20.09
C PRO A 71 32.35 -17.41 18.77
N MET A 72 31.43 -17.05 17.88
CA MET A 72 31.46 -17.49 16.49
C MET A 72 32.56 -16.74 15.78
N LYS A 73 33.79 -17.26 15.89
CA LYS A 73 35.05 -16.71 15.33
C LYS A 73 35.02 -16.45 13.82
N HIS A 74 33.99 -16.91 13.12
CA HIS A 74 33.88 -16.80 11.66
C HIS A 74 32.85 -15.77 11.17
N LEU A 75 31.97 -15.21 12.02
CA LEU A 75 31.06 -14.17 11.62
C LEU A 75 31.70 -12.80 11.77
N ARG A 76 31.89 -12.10 10.66
CA ARG A 76 32.32 -10.70 10.70
C ARG A 76 31.29 -9.88 11.53
N PRO A 77 31.77 -8.95 12.40
CA PRO A 77 30.87 -8.14 13.26
C PRO A 77 29.84 -7.30 12.49
N GLU A 78 30.08 -7.09 11.20
CA GLU A 78 29.18 -6.32 10.32
C GLU A 78 28.00 -7.14 9.78
N THR A 79 28.04 -8.47 9.85
CA THR A 79 27.02 -9.35 9.23
C THR A 79 25.62 -9.15 9.81
N PRO A 80 25.38 -9.13 11.13
CA PRO A 80 24.04 -8.90 11.69
C PRO A 80 23.50 -7.53 11.33
N ARG A 81 24.36 -6.54 11.31
CA ARG A 81 24.03 -5.16 10.99
C ARG A 81 23.53 -5.02 9.56
N ASN A 82 24.27 -5.54 8.61
CA ASN A 82 23.93 -5.45 7.20
C ASN A 82 22.68 -6.25 6.87
N PHE A 83 22.48 -7.40 7.51
CA PHE A 83 21.30 -8.22 7.30
C PHE A 83 20.04 -7.56 7.88
N GLY A 84 20.11 -6.99 9.08
CA GLY A 84 19.00 -6.23 9.67
C GLY A 84 18.63 -5.01 8.84
N LEU A 85 19.63 -4.26 8.36
CA LEU A 85 19.39 -3.10 7.49
C LEU A 85 18.73 -3.50 6.16
N LEU A 86 19.18 -4.57 5.53
CA LEU A 86 18.64 -5.08 4.28
C LEU A 86 17.18 -5.51 4.45
N MET A 87 16.84 -6.22 5.52
CA MET A 87 15.48 -6.66 5.81
C MET A 87 14.54 -5.49 6.11
N LEU A 88 14.99 -4.52 6.90
CA LEU A 88 14.24 -3.29 7.17
C LEU A 88 13.99 -2.48 5.90
N ALA A 89 15.00 -2.33 5.05
CA ALA A 89 14.88 -1.65 3.77
C ALA A 89 13.91 -2.40 2.84
N ALA A 90 14.02 -3.74 2.75
CA ALA A 90 13.13 -4.59 1.96
C ALA A 90 11.67 -4.52 2.41
N GLY A 91 11.40 -4.26 3.68
CA GLY A 91 10.03 -4.02 4.18
C GLY A 91 9.54 -2.59 3.92
N THR A 92 10.37 -1.60 4.13
CA THR A 92 9.95 -0.18 4.12
C THR A 92 9.84 0.38 2.71
N ILE A 93 10.79 0.07 1.81
CA ILE A 93 10.84 0.65 0.46
C ILE A 93 9.63 0.24 -0.40
N PRO A 94 9.25 -1.05 -0.51
CA PRO A 94 8.09 -1.44 -1.32
C PRO A 94 6.79 -0.84 -0.79
N LEU A 95 6.64 -0.72 0.53
CA LEU A 95 5.46 -0.12 1.13
C LEU A 95 5.35 1.37 0.79
N PHE A 96 6.46 2.09 0.82
CA PHE A 96 6.51 3.50 0.43
C PHE A 96 6.11 3.69 -1.05
N VAL A 97 6.65 2.85 -1.94
CA VAL A 97 6.29 2.84 -3.37
C VAL A 97 4.80 2.55 -3.54
N MET A 98 4.26 1.58 -2.80
CA MET A 98 2.84 1.21 -2.85
C MET A 98 1.92 2.36 -2.42
N ILE A 99 2.26 3.11 -1.37
CA ILE A 99 1.52 4.29 -0.93
C ILE A 99 1.47 5.35 -2.05
N ILE A 100 2.59 5.58 -2.73
CA ILE A 100 2.63 6.53 -3.85
C ILE A 100 1.73 6.05 -5.00
N GLN A 101 1.79 4.77 -5.35
CA GLN A 101 0.95 4.20 -6.41
C GLN A 101 -0.53 4.29 -6.05
N TYR A 102 -0.91 3.96 -4.82
CA TYR A 102 -2.27 4.07 -4.33
C TYR A 102 -2.80 5.51 -4.43
N ARG A 103 -2.01 6.50 -4.00
CA ARG A 103 -2.38 7.92 -4.16
C ARG A 103 -2.54 8.32 -5.62
N ARG A 104 -1.73 7.78 -6.54
CA ARG A 104 -1.85 8.05 -7.98
C ARG A 104 -3.14 7.46 -8.55
N ILE A 105 -3.52 6.24 -8.16
CA ILE A 105 -4.76 5.58 -8.59
C ILE A 105 -5.97 6.40 -8.13
N LEU A 106 -6.05 6.76 -6.86
CA LEU A 106 -7.13 7.58 -6.31
C LEU A 106 -7.24 8.96 -6.98
N LYS A 107 -6.11 9.59 -7.28
CA LYS A 107 -6.08 10.85 -8.03
C LYS A 107 -6.67 10.71 -9.43
N ARG A 108 -6.36 9.63 -10.14
CA ARG A 108 -6.89 9.35 -11.49
C ARG A 108 -8.40 9.09 -11.47
N LEU A 109 -8.91 8.51 -10.40
CA LEU A 109 -10.34 8.21 -10.21
C LEU A 109 -11.14 9.38 -9.63
N GLY A 110 -10.54 10.57 -9.45
CA GLY A 110 -11.21 11.77 -8.95
C GLY A 110 -11.56 11.76 -7.45
N ARG A 111 -11.16 10.73 -6.70
CA ARG A 111 -11.45 10.59 -5.26
C ARG A 111 -10.30 11.13 -4.40
N LYS A 112 -10.16 12.44 -4.33
CA LYS A 112 -9.07 13.08 -3.55
C LYS A 112 -9.25 13.00 -2.03
N GLU A 113 -10.47 13.00 -1.53
CA GLU A 113 -10.76 13.10 -0.08
C GLU A 113 -10.82 11.75 0.64
N SER A 114 -11.10 10.66 -0.07
CA SER A 114 -11.31 9.34 0.54
C SER A 114 -10.00 8.64 0.96
N ALA A 115 -8.84 9.10 0.48
CA ALA A 115 -7.56 8.42 0.74
C ALA A 115 -7.12 8.52 2.22
N VAL A 116 -7.31 9.68 2.84
CA VAL A 116 -6.84 9.94 4.21
C VAL A 116 -7.78 9.36 5.26
N SER A 117 -9.07 9.22 4.93
CA SER A 117 -10.08 8.68 5.84
C SER A 117 -10.15 7.15 5.85
N ASN A 118 -9.45 6.46 4.94
CA ASN A 118 -9.42 5.00 4.90
C ASN A 118 -8.51 4.42 5.99
N PRO A 119 -9.01 3.53 6.85
CA PRO A 119 -8.20 2.89 7.90
C PRO A 119 -6.99 2.14 7.32
N ASN A 120 -7.12 1.58 6.13
CA ASN A 120 -6.02 0.89 5.44
C ASN A 120 -4.86 1.84 5.10
N PHE A 121 -5.16 3.07 4.71
CA PHE A 121 -4.14 4.10 4.44
C PHE A 121 -3.44 4.56 5.72
N LEU A 122 -4.18 4.69 6.83
CA LEU A 122 -3.61 5.01 8.14
C LEU A 122 -2.68 3.89 8.64
N MET A 123 -3.07 2.62 8.50
CA MET A 123 -2.22 1.48 8.85
C MET A 123 -0.93 1.43 8.01
N ALA A 124 -1.04 1.67 6.71
CA ALA A 124 0.14 1.74 5.84
C ALA A 124 1.07 2.90 6.23
N GLY A 125 0.51 4.07 6.52
CA GLY A 125 1.26 5.23 6.99
C GLY A 125 1.97 4.96 8.32
N ALA A 126 1.28 4.38 9.29
CA ALA A 126 1.86 4.00 10.58
C ALA A 126 3.01 2.99 10.42
N THR A 127 2.84 2.01 9.54
CA THR A 127 3.89 1.01 9.25
C THR A 127 5.13 1.64 8.60
N VAL A 128 4.94 2.59 7.68
CA VAL A 128 6.07 3.34 7.08
C VAL A 128 6.78 4.17 8.11
N VAL A 129 6.05 4.88 8.99
CA VAL A 129 6.66 5.68 10.06
C VAL A 129 7.47 4.77 10.98
N LEU A 130 6.90 3.65 11.42
CA LEU A 130 7.61 2.67 12.26
C LEU A 130 8.88 2.15 11.58
N GLY A 131 8.80 1.70 10.33
CA GLY A 131 9.95 1.22 9.57
C GLY A 131 11.02 2.29 9.38
N THR A 132 10.63 3.53 9.10
CA THR A 132 11.56 4.66 8.95
C THR A 132 12.26 5.01 10.25
N VAL A 133 11.52 5.04 11.37
CA VAL A 133 12.10 5.30 12.70
C VAL A 133 13.11 4.22 13.07
N LEU A 134 12.79 2.95 12.83
CA LEU A 134 13.72 1.85 13.09
C LEU A 134 14.97 1.93 12.20
N LEU A 135 14.80 2.26 10.91
CA LEU A 135 15.93 2.48 10.00
C LEU A 135 16.83 3.61 10.47
N ILE A 136 16.26 4.77 10.83
CA ILE A 136 17.04 5.92 11.32
C ILE A 136 17.77 5.56 12.61
N THR A 137 17.12 4.89 13.54
CA THR A 137 17.71 4.46 14.81
C THR A 137 18.87 3.51 14.58
N LEU A 138 18.71 2.57 13.64
CA LEU A 138 19.74 1.60 13.29
C LEU A 138 20.93 2.28 12.62
N ILE A 139 20.70 3.20 11.68
CA ILE A 139 21.74 3.99 11.01
C ILE A 139 22.48 4.87 12.01
N TRP A 140 21.76 5.53 12.92
CA TRP A 140 22.36 6.41 13.92
C TRP A 140 23.26 5.63 14.87
N ARG A 141 22.81 4.45 15.27
CA ARG A 141 23.62 3.53 16.09
C ARG A 141 24.87 3.03 15.38
N ILE A 142 24.81 2.91 14.04
CA ILE A 142 25.96 2.52 13.21
C ILE A 142 27.00 3.65 13.09
N LEU A 143 26.51 4.90 13.04
CA LEU A 143 27.36 6.08 12.81
C LEU A 143 28.08 6.55 14.10
N PHE A 144 27.45 6.30 15.26
CA PHE A 144 27.92 6.83 16.55
C PHE A 144 28.46 5.78 17.53
N LEU A 145 28.43 4.49 17.18
CA LEU A 145 29.01 3.38 17.93
C LEU A 145 29.99 2.59 17.07
#